data_cbc9036140b3a4d9c66d99d511de830c
#
_entry.id   cbc9036140b3a4d9c66d99d511de830c
#
_cell.length_a   1.000
_cell.length_b   1.000
_cell.length_c   1.000
_cell.angle_alpha   90.00
_cell.angle_beta   90.00
_cell.angle_gamma   90.00
#
_symmetry.space_group_name_H-M   'P 1'
#
loop_
_entity.id
_entity.type
_entity.pdbx_description
1 polymer ?
#
loop_
_entity_poly.entity_id
_entity_poly.type
_entity_poly.pdbx_seq_one_letter_code
_entity_poly.pdbx_strand_id
1 'polypeptide(L)'
;CGSSKSNDDELVVYFVPSRDPKEIQSATAPLADMLKEELAKEGFEFKNIRIEVGTSFEAVGEALESGTAHVGFIPGGTYVLYENGADVALTATRLGLNHDSDNPADWNKAPTENTEKQVAYYRSLVIAGPSEKGQALAKKINNGEKLTADDVKNVTWGLSSNTTSPAGYIYPSLWLQENFGLSLTDLPNKVALDNYATALTQLA
;
A
#
# COMPACT_ATOMS: atom_id res chain seq x y z
N CYS A 1 27.99 24.88 8.56
CA CYS A 1 27.96 23.56 9.21
C CYS A 1 27.22 23.72 10.53
N GLY A 2 25.93 23.60 10.50
CA GLY A 2 25.10 23.51 11.69
C GLY A 2 24.66 22.05 11.82
N SER A 3 25.27 21.30 12.74
CA SER A 3 24.68 20.04 13.17
C SER A 3 23.36 20.38 13.85
N SER A 4 22.24 20.08 13.19
CA SER A 4 20.97 19.97 13.88
C SER A 4 21.17 18.91 14.96
N LYS A 5 21.13 19.32 16.23
CA LYS A 5 21.03 18.37 17.33
C LYS A 5 19.78 17.56 17.07
N SER A 6 19.93 16.28 16.74
CA SER A 6 18.86 15.30 16.84
C SER A 6 18.27 15.47 18.23
N ASN A 7 16.95 15.56 18.32
CA ASN A 7 16.27 15.63 19.60
C ASN A 7 16.31 14.21 20.18
N ASP A 8 17.43 13.83 20.80
CA ASP A 8 17.70 12.47 21.31
C ASP A 8 16.65 11.99 22.34
N ASP A 9 15.73 12.88 22.72
CA ASP A 9 14.65 12.63 23.67
C ASP A 9 13.37 12.06 23.04
N GLU A 10 13.21 12.14 21.70
CA GLU A 10 12.01 11.71 21.00
C GLU A 10 12.33 10.72 19.86
N LEU A 11 11.63 9.59 19.84
CA LEU A 11 11.60 8.67 18.70
C LEU A 11 10.33 8.93 17.87
N VAL A 12 10.51 9.21 16.59
CA VAL A 12 9.41 9.49 15.65
C VAL A 12 9.25 8.33 14.69
N VAL A 13 8.04 7.74 14.69
CA VAL A 13 7.68 6.59 13.86
C VAL A 13 6.56 7.00 12.90
N TYR A 14 6.77 6.80 11.60
CA TYR A 14 5.81 7.14 10.57
C TYR A 14 5.22 5.91 9.88
N PHE A 15 3.93 5.98 9.59
CA PHE A 15 3.22 5.03 8.74
C PHE A 15 2.73 5.73 7.46
N VAL A 16 2.76 5.03 6.33
CA VAL A 16 2.11 5.51 5.11
C VAL A 16 0.58 5.41 5.24
N PRO A 17 -0.19 6.32 4.62
CA PRO A 17 -1.65 6.33 4.70
C PRO A 17 -2.27 5.28 3.75
N SER A 18 -1.96 3.99 3.97
CA SER A 18 -2.51 2.88 3.18
C SER A 18 -3.98 2.59 3.48
N ARG A 19 -4.48 3.04 4.64
CA ARG A 19 -5.88 2.99 5.10
C ARG A 19 -6.28 4.35 5.61
N ASP A 20 -7.51 4.46 6.12
CA ASP A 20 -7.93 5.68 6.84
C ASP A 20 -6.91 6.01 7.95
N PRO A 21 -6.36 7.23 7.98
CA PRO A 21 -5.34 7.62 8.97
C PRO A 21 -5.78 7.43 10.42
N LYS A 22 -7.07 7.63 10.73
CA LYS A 22 -7.59 7.44 12.10
C LYS A 22 -7.59 5.97 12.50
N GLU A 23 -7.89 5.07 11.55
CA GLU A 23 -7.81 3.63 11.79
C GLU A 23 -6.36 3.21 12.08
N ILE A 24 -5.40 3.71 11.30
CA ILE A 24 -3.97 3.43 11.53
C ILE A 24 -3.55 3.96 12.89
N GLN A 25 -3.88 5.21 13.24
CA GLN A 25 -3.57 5.80 14.52
C GLN A 25 -4.15 5.00 15.69
N SER A 26 -5.40 4.58 15.60
CA SER A 26 -6.05 3.77 16.64
C SER A 26 -5.39 2.39 16.78
N ALA A 27 -5.08 1.73 15.67
CA ALA A 27 -4.47 0.41 15.68
C ALA A 27 -3.01 0.43 16.19
N THR A 28 -2.30 1.54 15.97
CA THR A 28 -0.88 1.69 16.35
C THR A 28 -0.67 2.42 17.69
N ALA A 29 -1.73 2.95 18.30
CA ALA A 29 -1.62 3.67 19.58
C ALA A 29 -0.86 2.88 20.68
N PRO A 30 -1.06 1.56 20.87
CA PRO A 30 -0.30 0.80 21.87
C PRO A 30 1.20 0.66 21.55
N LEU A 31 1.60 0.87 20.29
CA LEU A 31 2.99 0.66 19.85
C LEU A 31 3.95 1.63 20.53
N ALA A 32 3.53 2.87 20.82
CA ALA A 32 4.38 3.86 21.48
C ALA A 32 4.85 3.40 22.87
N ASP A 33 3.91 2.91 23.69
CA ASP A 33 4.23 2.42 25.04
C ASP A 33 5.06 1.14 24.98
N MET A 34 4.72 0.22 24.08
CA MET A 34 5.47 -1.03 23.88
C MET A 34 6.91 -0.74 23.46
N LEU A 35 7.13 0.15 22.48
CA LEU A 35 8.47 0.53 22.05
C LEU A 35 9.25 1.19 23.18
N LYS A 36 8.61 2.09 23.94
CA LYS A 36 9.27 2.77 25.06
C LYS A 36 9.74 1.78 26.11
N GLU A 37 8.91 0.81 26.47
CA GLU A 37 9.24 -0.22 27.44
C GLU A 37 10.37 -1.13 26.96
N GLU A 38 10.28 -1.66 25.72
CA GLU A 38 11.29 -2.58 25.19
C GLU A 38 12.62 -1.88 24.94
N LEU A 39 12.63 -0.67 24.41
CA LEU A 39 13.86 0.10 24.19
C LEU A 39 14.56 0.45 25.51
N ALA A 40 13.80 0.77 26.56
CA ALA A 40 14.38 1.02 27.91
C ALA A 40 15.08 -0.23 28.47
N LYS A 41 14.55 -1.44 28.22
CA LYS A 41 15.22 -2.71 28.63
C LYS A 41 16.56 -2.90 27.93
N GLU A 42 16.69 -2.39 26.70
CA GLU A 42 17.92 -2.43 25.91
C GLU A 42 18.86 -1.23 26.20
N GLY A 43 18.51 -0.35 27.11
CA GLY A 43 19.31 0.79 27.52
C GLY A 43 19.09 2.08 26.72
N PHE A 44 18.03 2.12 25.91
CA PHE A 44 17.64 3.31 25.14
C PHE A 44 16.44 3.99 25.80
N GLU A 45 16.68 5.13 26.44
CA GLU A 45 15.63 5.89 27.13
C GLU A 45 15.15 7.07 26.25
N PHE A 46 13.89 7.01 25.80
CA PHE A 46 13.22 8.09 25.13
C PHE A 46 12.18 8.75 26.05
N LYS A 47 12.15 10.06 26.10
CA LYS A 47 11.11 10.80 26.84
C LYS A 47 9.75 10.63 26.18
N ASN A 48 9.73 10.63 24.84
CA ASN A 48 8.52 10.50 24.06
C ASN A 48 8.76 9.58 22.84
N ILE A 49 7.73 8.79 22.50
CA ILE A 49 7.67 8.07 21.23
C ILE A 49 6.41 8.53 20.50
N ARG A 50 6.58 9.16 19.35
CA ARG A 50 5.50 9.74 18.56
C ARG A 50 5.22 8.87 17.36
N ILE A 51 3.95 8.42 17.24
CA ILE A 51 3.45 7.65 16.09
C ILE A 51 2.66 8.59 15.22
N GLU A 52 3.05 8.69 13.95
CA GLU A 52 2.43 9.57 12.96
C GLU A 52 2.00 8.80 11.72
N VAL A 53 0.97 9.29 11.07
CA VAL A 53 0.57 8.84 9.72
C VAL A 53 0.86 9.97 8.75
N GLY A 54 1.67 9.69 7.74
CA GLY A 54 2.00 10.67 6.71
C GLY A 54 0.80 11.08 5.88
N THR A 55 0.88 12.23 5.24
CA THR A 55 -0.17 12.73 4.33
C THR A 55 -0.15 12.02 2.98
N SER A 56 1.00 11.45 2.60
CA SER A 56 1.20 10.63 1.39
C SER A 56 2.31 9.63 1.63
N PHE A 57 2.50 8.69 0.71
CA PHE A 57 3.60 7.73 0.76
C PHE A 57 4.94 8.44 0.61
N GLU A 58 5.00 9.38 -0.31
CA GLU A 58 6.19 10.19 -0.58
C GLU A 58 6.57 11.05 0.63
N ALA A 59 5.59 11.65 1.32
CA ALA A 59 5.84 12.46 2.51
C ALA A 59 6.53 11.67 3.63
N VAL A 60 6.22 10.37 3.76
CA VAL A 60 6.90 9.50 4.73
C VAL A 60 8.35 9.22 4.27
N GLY A 61 8.57 8.99 2.98
CA GLY A 61 9.91 8.84 2.41
C GLY A 61 10.78 10.09 2.62
N GLU A 62 10.23 11.27 2.36
CA GLU A 62 10.91 12.56 2.58
C GLU A 62 11.22 12.80 4.06
N ALA A 63 10.32 12.40 4.97
CA ALA A 63 10.55 12.51 6.41
C ALA A 63 11.71 11.62 6.89
N LEU A 64 11.85 10.43 6.33
CA LEU A 64 13.00 9.55 6.58
C LEU A 64 14.30 10.15 6.02
N GLU A 65 14.29 10.60 4.77
CA GLU A 65 15.47 11.18 4.11
C GLU A 65 15.95 12.47 4.79
N SER A 66 15.01 13.30 5.26
CA SER A 66 15.34 14.53 6.00
C SER A 66 15.71 14.31 7.48
N GLY A 67 15.52 13.10 8.00
CA GLY A 67 15.75 12.75 9.39
C GLY A 67 14.69 13.32 10.37
N THR A 68 13.53 13.75 9.85
CA THR A 68 12.41 14.18 10.69
C THR A 68 11.56 12.98 11.17
N ALA A 69 11.66 11.84 10.50
CA ALA A 69 11.22 10.54 11.00
C ALA A 69 12.45 9.63 11.21
N HIS A 70 12.43 8.86 12.29
CA HIS A 70 13.51 7.93 12.63
C HIS A 70 13.23 6.51 12.17
N VAL A 71 11.95 6.12 12.13
CA VAL A 71 11.47 4.82 11.66
C VAL A 71 10.28 5.02 10.74
N GLY A 72 10.24 4.32 9.61
CA GLY A 72 9.12 4.37 8.67
C GLY A 72 8.63 2.99 8.28
N PHE A 73 7.31 2.79 8.33
CA PHE A 73 6.64 1.63 7.74
C PHE A 73 6.18 2.00 6.34
N ILE A 74 6.98 1.65 5.35
CA ILE A 74 6.80 2.04 3.94
C ILE A 74 6.83 0.83 3.02
N PRO A 75 6.16 0.88 1.86
CA PRO A 75 6.30 -0.17 0.85
C PRO A 75 7.61 -0.04 0.08
N GLY A 76 8.06 -1.16 -0.51
CA GLY A 76 9.31 -1.20 -1.28
C GLY A 76 9.37 -0.17 -2.41
N GLY A 77 8.23 0.13 -3.07
CA GLY A 77 8.19 1.15 -4.12
C GLY A 77 8.52 2.57 -3.63
N THR A 78 8.10 2.92 -2.42
CA THR A 78 8.48 4.19 -1.78
C THR A 78 9.95 4.15 -1.34
N TYR A 79 10.37 3.04 -0.72
CA TYR A 79 11.76 2.89 -0.26
C TYR A 79 12.78 3.14 -1.39
N VAL A 80 12.59 2.56 -2.57
CA VAL A 80 13.50 2.71 -3.71
C VAL A 80 13.76 4.17 -4.10
N LEU A 81 12.77 5.06 -3.91
CA LEU A 81 12.96 6.49 -4.22
C LEU A 81 13.72 7.24 -3.12
N TYR A 82 13.71 6.72 -1.89
CA TYR A 82 14.29 7.37 -0.70
C TYR A 82 15.34 6.50 0.00
N GLU A 83 15.95 5.56 -0.72
CA GLU A 83 16.92 4.60 -0.18
C GLU A 83 18.18 5.24 0.41
N ASN A 84 18.50 6.46 -0.01
CA ASN A 84 19.65 7.20 0.54
C ASN A 84 19.41 7.74 1.94
N GLY A 85 18.17 7.78 2.41
CA GLY A 85 17.79 8.33 3.70
C GLY A 85 17.53 7.29 4.79
N ALA A 86 17.47 6.01 4.45
CA ALA A 86 17.15 4.97 5.42
C ALA A 86 17.67 3.59 5.00
N ASP A 87 18.02 2.78 5.99
CA ASP A 87 18.35 1.36 5.83
C ASP A 87 17.14 0.47 6.14
N VAL A 88 17.03 -0.66 5.45
CA VAL A 88 15.99 -1.65 5.75
C VAL A 88 16.36 -2.40 7.03
N ALA A 89 15.62 -2.16 8.10
CA ALA A 89 15.78 -2.86 9.38
C ALA A 89 15.00 -4.17 9.45
N LEU A 90 13.77 -4.20 8.92
CA LEU A 90 12.85 -5.34 8.97
C LEU A 90 12.04 -5.45 7.67
N THR A 91 11.65 -6.67 7.34
CA THR A 91 10.62 -6.94 6.32
C THR A 91 9.46 -7.69 6.96
N ALA A 92 8.23 -7.24 6.68
CA ALA A 92 7.04 -7.87 7.22
C ALA A 92 6.66 -9.13 6.44
N THR A 93 6.38 -10.22 7.17
CA THR A 93 5.65 -11.36 6.63
C THR A 93 4.16 -11.23 6.96
N ARG A 94 3.34 -12.00 6.26
CA ARG A 94 1.88 -12.07 6.48
C ARG A 94 1.40 -13.49 6.27
N LEU A 95 0.20 -13.78 6.71
CA LEU A 95 -0.43 -15.05 6.38
C LEU A 95 -0.75 -15.09 4.88
N GLY A 96 -0.44 -16.20 4.24
CA GLY A 96 -0.78 -16.45 2.85
C GLY A 96 -2.29 -16.60 2.68
N LEU A 97 -2.73 -16.62 1.42
CA LEU A 97 -4.16 -16.75 1.07
C LEU A 97 -4.42 -18.12 0.42
N ASN A 98 -5.63 -18.64 0.62
CA ASN A 98 -6.06 -19.93 0.07
C ASN A 98 -6.18 -19.92 -1.47
N HIS A 99 -6.41 -18.74 -2.08
CA HIS A 99 -6.52 -18.54 -3.53
C HIS A 99 -5.30 -17.87 -4.14
N ASP A 100 -4.10 -18.27 -3.77
CA ASP A 100 -2.86 -17.74 -4.33
C ASP A 100 -2.63 -18.23 -5.78
N SER A 101 -3.47 -17.79 -6.71
CA SER A 101 -3.52 -18.20 -8.11
C SER A 101 -3.23 -17.04 -9.06
N ASP A 102 -2.57 -17.33 -10.18
CA ASP A 102 -2.36 -16.39 -11.29
C ASP A 102 -3.60 -16.23 -12.17
N ASN A 103 -4.57 -17.14 -12.04
CA ASN A 103 -5.84 -17.03 -12.75
C ASN A 103 -6.85 -16.22 -11.93
N PRO A 104 -7.26 -15.03 -12.38
CA PRO A 104 -8.17 -14.17 -11.64
C PRO A 104 -9.54 -14.83 -11.37
N ALA A 105 -10.01 -15.74 -12.21
CA ALA A 105 -11.26 -16.44 -12.01
C ALA A 105 -11.27 -17.33 -10.75
N ASP A 106 -10.11 -17.80 -10.30
CA ASP A 106 -10.00 -18.63 -9.10
C ASP A 106 -10.36 -17.85 -7.82
N TRP A 107 -10.09 -16.55 -7.80
CA TRP A 107 -10.41 -15.66 -6.68
C TRP A 107 -11.91 -15.44 -6.48
N ASN A 108 -12.72 -15.73 -7.51
CA ASN A 108 -14.17 -15.53 -7.52
C ASN A 108 -14.97 -16.79 -7.19
N LYS A 109 -14.31 -17.94 -6.97
CA LYS A 109 -14.99 -19.24 -6.77
C LYS A 109 -15.45 -19.49 -5.35
N ALA A 110 -14.76 -18.95 -4.36
CA ALA A 110 -15.05 -19.12 -2.94
C ALA A 110 -14.48 -17.94 -2.14
N PRO A 111 -14.88 -17.75 -0.89
CA PRO A 111 -14.30 -16.71 -0.04
C PRO A 111 -12.78 -16.86 0.08
N THR A 112 -12.08 -15.72 0.04
CA THR A 112 -10.65 -15.67 0.29
C THR A 112 -10.41 -15.68 1.80
N GLU A 113 -9.57 -16.60 2.26
CA GLU A 113 -9.24 -16.80 3.66
C GLU A 113 -7.73 -16.86 3.86
N ASN A 114 -7.28 -16.50 5.05
CA ASN A 114 -5.88 -16.68 5.42
C ASN A 114 -5.56 -18.15 5.62
N THR A 115 -4.37 -18.56 5.20
CA THR A 115 -3.77 -19.85 5.55
C THR A 115 -2.88 -19.69 6.78
N GLU A 116 -2.44 -20.80 7.38
CA GLU A 116 -1.47 -20.77 8.50
C GLU A 116 -0.03 -20.49 8.03
N LYS A 117 0.24 -20.62 6.75
CA LYS A 117 1.58 -20.40 6.18
C LYS A 117 1.90 -18.92 6.06
N GLN A 118 3.03 -18.51 6.59
CA GLN A 118 3.55 -17.16 6.38
C GLN A 118 4.19 -17.03 4.99
N VAL A 119 3.99 -15.87 4.38
CA VAL A 119 4.56 -15.48 3.09
C VAL A 119 5.17 -14.08 3.18
N ALA A 120 6.18 -13.81 2.35
CA ALA A 120 6.88 -12.51 2.28
C ALA A 120 6.40 -11.64 1.11
N TYR A 121 5.23 -11.94 0.54
CA TYR A 121 4.65 -11.22 -0.58
C TYR A 121 3.14 -11.07 -0.43
N TYR A 122 2.55 -10.23 -1.25
CA TYR A 122 1.12 -10.14 -1.49
C TYR A 122 0.87 -9.87 -2.97
N ARG A 123 -0.37 -10.07 -3.42
CA ARG A 123 -0.76 -9.79 -4.81
C ARG A 123 -1.51 -8.47 -4.88
N SER A 124 -1.21 -7.69 -5.91
CA SER A 124 -2.10 -6.62 -6.33
C SER A 124 -3.30 -7.22 -7.06
N LEU A 125 -4.49 -6.75 -6.76
CA LEU A 125 -5.72 -7.17 -7.42
C LEU A 125 -6.33 -6.00 -8.17
N VAL A 126 -6.73 -6.24 -9.41
CA VAL A 126 -7.63 -5.38 -10.17
C VAL A 126 -9.03 -5.96 -10.02
N ILE A 127 -9.94 -5.20 -9.45
CA ILE A 127 -11.30 -5.67 -9.13
C ILE A 127 -12.35 -4.91 -9.92
N ALA A 128 -13.39 -5.61 -10.36
CA ALA A 128 -14.53 -5.05 -11.07
C ALA A 128 -15.68 -4.79 -10.09
N GLY A 129 -16.23 -3.59 -10.11
CA GLY A 129 -17.35 -3.20 -9.26
C GLY A 129 -18.71 -3.70 -9.76
N PRO A 130 -19.79 -3.37 -9.02
CA PRO A 130 -21.14 -3.84 -9.30
C PRO A 130 -21.83 -3.13 -10.48
N SER A 131 -21.22 -2.12 -11.08
CA SER A 131 -21.79 -1.45 -12.25
C SER A 131 -21.98 -2.43 -13.42
N GLU A 132 -22.89 -2.13 -14.33
CA GLU A 132 -23.13 -2.94 -15.53
C GLU A 132 -21.84 -3.23 -16.32
N LYS A 133 -21.01 -2.21 -16.51
CA LYS A 133 -19.70 -2.35 -17.17
C LYS A 133 -18.72 -3.20 -16.39
N GLY A 134 -18.65 -3.00 -15.06
CA GLY A 134 -17.81 -3.81 -14.19
C GLY A 134 -18.22 -5.29 -14.20
N GLN A 135 -19.51 -5.57 -14.12
CA GLN A 135 -20.03 -6.92 -14.18
C GLN A 135 -19.84 -7.60 -15.55
N ALA A 136 -19.86 -6.83 -16.64
CA ALA A 136 -19.52 -7.35 -17.98
C ALA A 136 -18.06 -7.82 -18.05
N LEU A 137 -17.11 -7.06 -17.45
CA LEU A 137 -15.71 -7.47 -17.34
C LEU A 137 -15.54 -8.71 -16.46
N ALA A 138 -16.21 -8.73 -15.30
CA ALA A 138 -16.17 -9.87 -14.39
C ALA A 138 -16.66 -11.15 -15.06
N LYS A 139 -17.72 -11.07 -15.85
CA LYS A 139 -18.25 -12.21 -16.61
C LYS A 139 -17.25 -12.76 -17.62
N LYS A 140 -16.57 -11.88 -18.37
CA LYS A 140 -15.51 -12.31 -19.30
C LYS A 140 -14.41 -13.05 -18.59
N ILE A 141 -13.89 -12.50 -17.48
CA ILE A 141 -12.84 -13.11 -16.67
C ILE A 141 -13.27 -14.48 -16.14
N ASN A 142 -14.46 -14.59 -15.58
CA ASN A 142 -14.98 -15.84 -15.00
C ASN A 142 -15.20 -16.92 -16.08
N ASN A 143 -15.46 -16.53 -17.31
CA ASN A 143 -15.56 -17.43 -18.47
C ASN A 143 -14.19 -17.80 -19.09
N GLY A 144 -13.10 -17.27 -18.58
CA GLY A 144 -11.75 -17.49 -19.13
C GLY A 144 -11.47 -16.70 -20.42
N GLU A 145 -12.29 -15.69 -20.71
CA GLU A 145 -12.10 -14.82 -21.86
C GLU A 145 -11.02 -13.75 -21.54
N LYS A 146 -10.28 -13.35 -22.58
CA LYS A 146 -9.31 -12.25 -22.43
C LYS A 146 -10.02 -10.90 -22.58
N LEU A 147 -9.64 -9.95 -21.72
CA LEU A 147 -10.04 -8.56 -21.89
C LEU A 147 -9.30 -7.93 -23.07
N THR A 148 -9.94 -6.97 -23.73
CA THR A 148 -9.35 -6.15 -24.79
C THR A 148 -8.99 -4.76 -24.29
N ALA A 149 -8.19 -4.02 -25.07
CA ALA A 149 -7.88 -2.63 -24.77
C ALA A 149 -9.15 -1.76 -24.66
N ASP A 150 -10.16 -2.03 -25.49
CA ASP A 150 -11.43 -1.31 -25.44
C ASP A 150 -12.22 -1.63 -24.17
N ASP A 151 -12.21 -2.86 -23.71
CA ASP A 151 -12.82 -3.24 -22.44
C ASP A 151 -12.29 -2.39 -21.29
N VAL A 152 -10.96 -2.25 -21.18
CA VAL A 152 -10.33 -1.49 -20.09
C VAL A 152 -10.47 0.03 -20.25
N LYS A 153 -10.58 0.56 -21.48
CA LYS A 153 -10.81 1.98 -21.75
C LYS A 153 -12.25 2.43 -21.48
N ASN A 154 -13.22 1.52 -21.58
CA ASN A 154 -14.64 1.83 -21.46
C ASN A 154 -15.19 1.87 -20.04
N VAL A 155 -14.35 1.65 -19.03
CA VAL A 155 -14.70 1.72 -17.61
C VAL A 155 -14.02 2.88 -16.92
N THR A 156 -14.52 3.27 -15.75
CA THR A 156 -13.87 4.24 -14.89
C THR A 156 -12.95 3.52 -13.92
N TRP A 157 -11.71 3.97 -13.84
CA TRP A 157 -10.68 3.41 -12.98
C TRP A 157 -10.53 4.19 -11.68
N GLY A 158 -10.54 3.49 -10.55
CA GLY A 158 -10.05 4.04 -9.28
C GLY A 158 -8.59 3.62 -9.09
N LEU A 159 -7.70 4.59 -8.98
CA LEU A 159 -6.25 4.40 -8.85
C LEU A 159 -5.74 5.13 -7.62
N SER A 160 -4.65 4.63 -7.03
CA SER A 160 -4.01 5.35 -5.94
C SER A 160 -3.46 6.69 -6.41
N SER A 161 -3.67 7.75 -5.61
CA SER A 161 -2.99 9.04 -5.78
C SER A 161 -1.50 8.94 -5.43
N ASN A 162 -1.10 7.91 -4.67
CA ASN A 162 0.29 7.65 -4.30
C ASN A 162 0.98 6.83 -5.40
N THR A 163 1.80 7.49 -6.21
CA THR A 163 2.45 6.87 -7.39
C THR A 163 3.50 5.81 -7.04
N THR A 164 3.93 5.75 -5.78
CA THR A 164 4.85 4.74 -5.24
C THR A 164 4.13 3.57 -4.56
N SER A 165 2.78 3.58 -4.56
CA SER A 165 1.98 2.47 -4.06
C SER A 165 2.10 1.25 -4.98
N PRO A 166 2.63 0.11 -4.51
CA PRO A 166 2.76 -1.06 -5.37
C PRO A 166 1.41 -1.56 -5.88
N ALA A 167 0.48 -1.86 -4.97
CA ALA A 167 -0.81 -2.44 -5.35
C ALA A 167 -1.78 -1.45 -6.01
N GLY A 168 -1.69 -0.17 -5.65
CA GLY A 168 -2.65 0.84 -6.12
C GLY A 168 -2.22 1.57 -7.40
N TYR A 169 -0.93 1.50 -7.77
CA TYR A 169 -0.41 2.26 -8.90
C TYR A 169 0.62 1.49 -9.74
N ILE A 170 1.72 0.98 -9.14
CA ILE A 170 2.84 0.41 -9.89
C ILE A 170 2.42 -0.87 -10.63
N TYR A 171 1.84 -1.84 -9.92
CA TYR A 171 1.41 -3.10 -10.54
C TYR A 171 0.21 -2.94 -11.50
N PRO A 172 -0.81 -2.13 -11.21
CA PRO A 172 -1.83 -1.80 -12.21
C PRO A 172 -1.25 -1.17 -13.49
N SER A 173 -0.26 -0.29 -13.36
CA SER A 173 0.43 0.32 -14.52
C SER A 173 1.16 -0.73 -15.34
N LEU A 174 1.90 -1.63 -14.68
CA LEU A 174 2.62 -2.72 -15.33
C LEU A 174 1.64 -3.68 -16.02
N TRP A 175 0.54 -4.04 -15.36
CA TRP A 175 -0.49 -4.90 -15.92
C TRP A 175 -1.12 -4.32 -17.19
N LEU A 176 -1.42 -3.02 -17.21
CA LEU A 176 -1.93 -2.33 -18.40
C LEU A 176 -0.91 -2.35 -19.54
N GLN A 177 0.36 -2.09 -19.23
CA GLN A 177 1.42 -2.07 -20.23
C GLN A 177 1.64 -3.46 -20.84
N GLU A 178 1.76 -4.49 -20.01
CA GLU A 178 2.07 -5.86 -20.46
C GLU A 178 0.93 -6.51 -21.24
N ASN A 179 -0.33 -6.25 -20.84
CA ASN A 179 -1.48 -6.91 -21.45
C ASN A 179 -2.10 -6.14 -22.62
N PHE A 180 -1.97 -4.81 -22.64
CA PHE A 180 -2.68 -3.96 -23.60
C PHE A 180 -1.78 -2.93 -24.29
N GLY A 181 -0.50 -2.81 -23.90
CA GLY A 181 0.38 -1.76 -24.40
C GLY A 181 -0.08 -0.35 -24.03
N LEU A 182 -0.86 -0.22 -22.94
CA LEU A 182 -1.43 1.04 -22.47
C LEU A 182 -0.69 1.56 -21.25
N SER A 183 -0.59 2.89 -21.15
CA SER A 183 -0.23 3.58 -19.92
C SER A 183 -1.47 4.05 -19.17
N LEU A 184 -1.31 4.44 -17.91
CA LEU A 184 -2.40 5.03 -17.13
C LEU A 184 -2.95 6.33 -17.77
N THR A 185 -2.11 7.06 -18.51
CA THR A 185 -2.54 8.28 -19.23
C THR A 185 -3.46 7.99 -20.41
N ASP A 186 -3.44 6.76 -20.95
CA ASP A 186 -4.31 6.35 -22.04
C ASP A 186 -5.73 6.00 -21.59
N LEU A 187 -5.95 5.92 -20.28
CA LEU A 187 -7.29 5.68 -19.72
C LEU A 187 -8.09 6.97 -19.69
N PRO A 188 -9.24 7.04 -20.41
CA PRO A 188 -10.02 8.28 -20.52
C PRO A 188 -10.74 8.66 -19.23
N ASN A 189 -11.13 7.67 -18.42
CA ASN A 189 -11.90 7.88 -17.19
C ASN A 189 -11.17 7.27 -15.98
N LYS A 190 -10.64 8.11 -15.12
CA LYS A 190 -9.94 7.70 -13.90
C LYS A 190 -10.16 8.68 -12.76
N VAL A 191 -10.14 8.14 -11.54
CA VAL A 191 -10.26 8.87 -10.28
C VAL A 191 -9.05 8.52 -9.42
N ALA A 192 -8.36 9.53 -8.91
CA ALA A 192 -7.29 9.36 -7.94
C ALA A 192 -7.87 9.24 -6.53
N LEU A 193 -7.42 8.25 -5.76
CA LEU A 193 -7.94 7.91 -4.45
C LEU A 193 -6.80 7.82 -3.43
N ASP A 194 -7.01 8.38 -2.25
CA ASP A 194 -5.94 8.57 -1.27
C ASP A 194 -5.58 7.28 -0.50
N ASN A 195 -6.53 6.35 -0.38
CA ASN A 195 -6.32 5.09 0.32
C ASN A 195 -7.22 3.97 -0.23
N TYR A 196 -6.92 2.73 0.15
CA TYR A 196 -7.67 1.55 -0.34
C TYR A 196 -9.11 1.49 0.17
N ALA A 197 -9.39 1.96 1.39
CA ALA A 197 -10.75 1.97 1.93
C ALA A 197 -11.65 2.88 1.10
N THR A 198 -11.18 4.08 0.75
CA THR A 198 -11.88 5.01 -0.15
C THR A 198 -12.06 4.39 -1.54
N ALA A 199 -11.04 3.68 -2.06
CA ALA A 199 -11.14 3.01 -3.34
C ALA A 199 -12.26 1.96 -3.35
N LEU A 200 -12.35 1.12 -2.32
CA LEU A 200 -13.41 0.12 -2.18
C LEU A 200 -14.79 0.74 -2.03
N THR A 201 -14.91 1.83 -1.25
CA THR A 201 -16.18 2.55 -1.07
C THR A 201 -16.67 3.17 -2.38
N GLN A 202 -15.76 3.71 -3.19
CA GLN A 202 -16.11 4.29 -4.49
C GLN A 202 -16.45 3.24 -5.53
N LEU A 203 -15.95 2.02 -5.37
CA LEU A 203 -16.23 0.90 -6.26
C LEU A 203 -17.63 0.31 -6.01
N ALA A 204 -18.07 0.30 -4.74
CA ALA A 204 -19.37 -0.25 -4.33
C ALA A 204 -20.54 0.66 -4.74
#